data_f477ae96e48adf4f7ef0197525c6b185
#
_entry.id   f477ae96e48adf4f7ef0197525c6b185
#
_cell.length_a   1.000
_cell.length_b   1.000
_cell.length_c   1.000
_cell.angle_alpha   90.00
_cell.angle_beta   90.00
_cell.angle_gamma   90.00
#
_symmetry.space_group_name_H-M   'P 1'
#
loop_
_entity.id
_entity.type
_entity.pdbx_description
1 polymer ?
#
loop_
_entity_poly.entity_id
_entity_poly.type
_entity_poly.pdbx_seq_one_letter_code
_entity_poly.pdbx_strand_id
1 'polypeptide(L)'
;SVAMAFAGRSKVIILDEPTSGMDTSARRYIWELLKSYKTDRIILLTTHFMDEADYLGDRIGIMAGGRLICCGSGHYLKNKFGVGYNITFVKKESKMSSSGIVSVVQKHVSRAILLSDVSS
;
A
#
# COMPACT_ATOMS: atom_id res chain seq x y z
N SER A 1 -9.94 2.40 -21.19
CA SER A 1 -8.80 1.46 -21.27
C SER A 1 -7.50 2.20 -21.06
N VAL A 2 -6.61 1.66 -20.22
CA VAL A 2 -5.28 2.25 -19.90
C VAL A 2 -4.47 2.47 -21.17
N ALA A 3 -4.45 1.50 -22.09
CA ALA A 3 -3.73 1.60 -23.36
C ALA A 3 -4.10 2.84 -24.21
N MET A 4 -5.37 3.23 -24.22
CA MET A 4 -5.83 4.42 -24.95
C MET A 4 -5.25 5.71 -24.36
N ALA A 5 -5.13 5.80 -23.04
CA ALA A 5 -4.56 6.97 -22.36
C ALA A 5 -3.07 7.17 -22.70
N PHE A 6 -2.37 6.10 -23.05
CA PHE A 6 -0.95 6.12 -23.39
C PHE A 6 -0.64 6.18 -24.90
N ALA A 7 -1.67 5.98 -25.75
CA ALA A 7 -1.49 6.01 -27.22
C ALA A 7 -1.03 7.37 -27.76
N GLY A 8 -1.28 8.46 -27.02
CA GLY A 8 -0.87 9.83 -27.37
C GLY A 8 0.45 10.25 -26.72
N ARG A 9 0.94 11.43 -27.12
CA ARG A 9 2.12 12.10 -26.51
C ARG A 9 1.73 13.01 -25.34
N SER A 10 0.59 12.76 -24.67
CA SER A 10 0.10 13.58 -23.57
C SER A 10 1.09 13.61 -22.40
N LYS A 11 1.39 14.80 -21.92
CA LYS A 11 2.22 15.00 -20.72
C LYS A 11 1.46 14.78 -19.42
N VAL A 12 0.13 14.88 -19.46
CA VAL A 12 -0.77 14.64 -18.33
C VAL A 12 -1.75 13.54 -18.70
N ILE A 13 -1.83 12.52 -17.86
CA ILE A 13 -2.69 11.36 -18.01
C ILE A 13 -3.57 11.27 -16.77
N ILE A 14 -4.88 11.10 -16.96
CA ILE A 14 -5.84 10.92 -15.88
C ILE A 14 -6.42 9.51 -16.00
N LEU A 15 -6.33 8.74 -14.91
CA LEU A 15 -6.83 7.38 -14.84
C LEU A 15 -7.78 7.26 -13.66
N ASP A 16 -9.01 6.85 -13.95
CA ASP A 16 -10.02 6.61 -12.92
C ASP A 16 -10.16 5.11 -12.69
N GLU A 17 -9.78 4.65 -11.49
CA GLU A 17 -9.76 3.25 -11.06
C GLU A 17 -9.21 2.26 -12.12
N PRO A 18 -8.00 2.46 -12.66
CA PRO A 18 -7.53 1.75 -13.86
C PRO A 18 -7.39 0.24 -13.69
N THR A 19 -7.30 -0.26 -12.47
CA THR A 19 -7.13 -1.69 -12.14
C THR A 19 -8.36 -2.32 -11.52
N SER A 20 -9.48 -1.58 -11.46
CA SER A 20 -10.74 -2.09 -10.94
C SER A 20 -11.21 -3.33 -11.71
N GLY A 21 -11.62 -4.37 -11.00
CA GLY A 21 -12.08 -5.63 -11.60
C GLY A 21 -10.97 -6.55 -12.14
N MET A 22 -9.70 -6.20 -11.96
CA MET A 22 -8.57 -7.04 -12.37
C MET A 22 -8.13 -8.00 -11.26
N ASP A 23 -7.66 -9.17 -11.66
CA ASP A 23 -6.96 -10.08 -10.75
C ASP A 23 -5.60 -9.50 -10.30
N THR A 24 -5.01 -10.07 -9.25
CA THR A 24 -3.77 -9.58 -8.64
C THR A 24 -2.59 -9.56 -9.60
N SER A 25 -2.50 -10.53 -10.52
CA SER A 25 -1.40 -10.63 -11.48
C SER A 25 -1.51 -9.56 -12.56
N ALA A 26 -2.69 -9.38 -13.12
CA ALA A 26 -2.97 -8.34 -14.10
C ALA A 26 -2.78 -6.93 -13.49
N ARG A 27 -3.19 -6.73 -12.23
CA ARG A 27 -2.98 -5.47 -11.52
C ARG A 27 -1.50 -5.13 -11.39
N ARG A 28 -0.66 -6.07 -10.95
CA ARG A 28 0.78 -5.86 -10.84
C ARG A 28 1.43 -5.52 -12.17
N TYR A 29 1.02 -6.17 -13.25
CA TYR A 29 1.51 -5.85 -14.60
C TYR A 29 1.19 -4.40 -14.99
N ILE A 30 -0.04 -3.93 -14.73
CA ILE A 30 -0.42 -2.53 -14.97
C ILE A 30 0.40 -1.57 -14.10
N TRP A 31 0.66 -1.89 -12.84
CA TRP A 31 1.48 -1.06 -11.96
C TRP A 31 2.91 -0.88 -12.49
N GLU A 32 3.56 -1.96 -12.93
CA GLU A 32 4.90 -1.87 -13.54
C GLU A 32 4.87 -1.01 -14.81
N LEU A 33 3.84 -1.19 -15.64
CA LEU A 33 3.66 -0.39 -16.83
C LEU A 33 3.51 1.10 -16.48
N LEU A 34 2.63 1.46 -15.54
CA LEU A 34 2.43 2.84 -15.10
C LEU A 34 3.71 3.44 -14.54
N LYS A 35 4.46 2.67 -13.77
CA LYS A 35 5.74 3.10 -13.18
C LYS A 35 6.79 3.39 -14.24
N SER A 36 6.85 2.61 -15.32
CA SER A 36 7.78 2.86 -16.43
C SER A 36 7.46 4.13 -17.21
N TYR A 37 6.19 4.52 -17.28
CA TYR A 37 5.74 5.68 -18.05
C TYR A 37 5.72 7.00 -17.27
N LYS A 38 5.93 6.99 -15.95
CA LYS A 38 5.82 8.21 -15.14
C LYS A 38 7.03 9.14 -15.24
N THR A 39 8.15 8.72 -15.82
CA THR A 39 9.40 9.49 -15.86
C THR A 39 9.26 10.85 -16.54
N ASP A 40 8.49 10.93 -17.64
CA ASP A 40 8.30 12.13 -18.43
C ASP A 40 6.86 12.67 -18.41
N ARG A 41 6.02 12.17 -17.51
CA ARG A 41 4.58 12.46 -17.51
C ARG A 41 4.05 12.65 -16.10
N ILE A 42 3.00 13.41 -15.99
CA ILE A 42 2.19 13.52 -14.77
C ILE A 42 1.04 12.53 -14.93
N ILE A 43 0.94 11.59 -14.01
CA ILE A 43 -0.17 10.63 -13.95
C ILE A 43 -1.01 10.96 -12.73
N LEU A 44 -2.25 11.37 -12.95
CA LEU A 44 -3.25 11.50 -11.89
C LEU A 44 -4.11 10.25 -11.89
N LEU A 45 -4.09 9.51 -10.78
CA LEU A 45 -4.77 8.24 -10.66
C LEU A 45 -5.72 8.27 -9.46
N THR A 46 -6.97 7.83 -9.66
CA THR A 46 -7.89 7.54 -8.55
C THR A 46 -7.91 6.05 -8.28
N THR A 47 -7.95 5.65 -7.02
CA THR A 47 -8.05 4.26 -6.62
C THR A 47 -8.65 4.13 -5.21
N HIS A 48 -9.31 3.02 -4.95
CA HIS A 48 -9.72 2.60 -3.61
C HIS A 48 -8.77 1.54 -3.02
N PHE A 49 -7.75 1.12 -3.78
CA PHE A 49 -6.73 0.17 -3.32
C PHE A 49 -5.56 0.94 -2.69
N MET A 50 -5.37 0.78 -1.37
CA MET A 50 -4.29 1.47 -0.64
C MET A 50 -2.89 1.00 -1.07
N ASP A 51 -2.75 -0.27 -1.42
CA ASP A 51 -1.52 -0.86 -1.93
C ASP A 51 -1.12 -0.28 -3.31
N GLU A 52 -2.10 -0.02 -4.19
CA GLU A 52 -1.87 0.67 -5.45
C GLU A 52 -1.40 2.11 -5.24
N ALA A 53 -2.09 2.86 -4.38
CA ALA A 53 -1.71 4.22 -4.05
C ALA A 53 -0.29 4.29 -3.45
N ASP A 54 0.05 3.37 -2.57
CA ASP A 54 1.36 3.29 -1.92
C ASP A 54 2.48 2.91 -2.91
N TYR A 55 2.19 2.00 -3.84
CA TYR A 55 3.17 1.52 -4.82
C TYR A 55 3.48 2.53 -5.93
N LEU A 56 2.45 3.23 -6.41
CA LEU A 56 2.56 4.13 -7.57
C LEU A 56 2.75 5.60 -7.19
N GLY A 57 2.17 6.03 -6.06
CA GLY A 57 2.04 7.44 -5.74
C GLY A 57 3.32 8.08 -5.20
N ASP A 58 3.84 9.08 -5.89
CA ASP A 58 4.85 10.00 -5.32
C ASP A 58 4.18 10.94 -4.32
N ARG A 59 2.94 11.33 -4.60
CA ARG A 59 2.06 12.07 -3.69
C ARG A 59 0.70 11.41 -3.67
N ILE A 60 0.15 11.24 -2.47
CA ILE A 60 -1.13 10.60 -2.22
C ILE A 60 -2.05 11.62 -1.57
N GLY A 61 -3.23 11.81 -2.15
CA GLY A 61 -4.32 12.59 -1.57
C GLY A 61 -5.41 11.66 -1.06
N ILE A 62 -5.79 11.80 0.21
CA ILE A 62 -6.91 11.05 0.79
C ILE A 62 -8.15 11.93 0.76
N MET A 63 -9.20 11.44 0.10
CA MET A 63 -10.47 12.12 -0.03
C MET A 63 -11.55 11.45 0.80
N ALA A 64 -12.38 12.25 1.45
CA ALA A 64 -13.60 11.79 2.10
C ALA A 64 -14.68 12.86 2.01
N GLY A 65 -15.94 12.46 1.76
CA GLY A 65 -17.06 13.37 1.63
C GLY A 65 -16.85 14.45 0.56
N GLY A 66 -16.20 14.13 -0.56
CA GLY A 66 -15.89 15.08 -1.64
C GLY A 66 -14.81 16.12 -1.31
N ARG A 67 -14.08 15.96 -0.20
CA ARG A 67 -13.04 16.90 0.26
C ARG A 67 -11.69 16.20 0.37
N LEU A 68 -10.62 16.91 0.04
CA LEU A 68 -9.26 16.46 0.31
C LEU A 68 -8.96 16.61 1.80
N ILE A 69 -8.81 15.50 2.51
CA ILE A 69 -8.56 15.48 3.95
C ILE A 69 -7.08 15.65 4.26
N CYS A 70 -6.22 14.98 3.52
CA CYS A 70 -4.77 15.11 3.65
C CYS A 70 -4.08 14.77 2.34
N CYS A 71 -2.84 15.27 2.19
CA CYS A 71 -2.00 15.00 1.03
C CYS A 71 -0.53 14.96 1.45
N GLY A 72 0.22 14.01 0.91
CA GLY A 72 1.65 13.87 1.19
C GLY A 72 2.28 12.69 0.48
N SER A 73 3.55 12.43 0.74
CA SER A 73 4.17 11.16 0.32
C SER A 73 3.62 10.01 1.15
N GLY A 74 3.67 8.77 0.62
CA GLY A 74 3.26 7.57 1.37
C GLY A 74 3.98 7.48 2.72
N HIS A 75 5.28 7.76 2.75
CA HIS A 75 6.07 7.78 3.98
C HIS A 75 5.56 8.83 5.00
N TYR A 76 5.29 10.05 4.55
CA TYR A 76 4.74 11.11 5.42
C TYR A 76 3.38 10.71 6.01
N LEU A 77 2.49 10.17 5.17
CA LEU A 77 1.16 9.76 5.61
C LEU A 77 1.22 8.59 6.61
N LYS A 78 2.09 7.61 6.36
CA LYS A 78 2.31 6.48 7.28
C LYS A 78 2.88 6.94 8.62
N ASN A 79 3.83 7.86 8.63
CA ASN A 79 4.39 8.39 9.88
C ASN A 79 3.39 9.22 10.69
N LYS A 80 2.54 9.98 10.00
CA LYS A 80 1.60 10.89 10.66
C LYS A 80 0.31 10.20 11.12
N PHE A 81 -0.19 9.24 10.34
CA PHE A 81 -1.49 8.61 10.55
C PHE A 81 -1.42 7.10 10.75
N GLY A 82 -0.24 6.50 10.60
CA GLY A 82 -0.06 5.07 10.80
C GLY A 82 -0.27 4.67 12.25
N VAL A 83 -0.96 3.55 12.44
CA VAL A 83 -1.26 2.97 13.75
C VAL A 83 -0.20 1.98 14.22
N GLY A 84 0.94 1.87 13.50
CA GLY A 84 2.04 0.96 13.83
C GLY A 84 2.25 -0.12 12.77
N TYR A 85 2.95 -1.18 13.15
CA TYR A 85 3.31 -2.29 12.28
C TYR A 85 2.75 -3.60 12.85
N ASN A 86 2.25 -4.46 11.96
CA ASN A 86 1.89 -5.82 12.31
C ASN A 86 3.03 -6.76 11.91
N ILE A 87 3.50 -7.57 12.86
CA ILE A 87 4.51 -8.60 12.61
C ILE A 87 3.82 -9.95 12.81
N THR A 88 3.89 -10.80 11.80
CA THR A 88 3.37 -12.17 11.87
C THR A 88 4.53 -13.15 11.95
N PHE A 89 4.52 -14.00 12.96
CA PHE A 89 5.47 -15.09 13.13
C PHE A 89 4.81 -16.43 12.82
N VAL A 90 5.42 -17.21 11.95
CA VAL A 90 5.02 -18.60 11.71
C VAL A 90 5.96 -19.50 12.52
N LYS A 91 5.40 -20.23 13.48
CA LYS A 91 6.16 -21.18 14.29
C LYS A 91 6.54 -22.38 13.43
N LYS A 92 7.82 -22.74 13.42
CA LYS A 92 8.31 -23.93 12.71
C LYS A 92 8.01 -25.22 13.47
N GLU A 93 7.90 -25.15 14.79
CA GLU A 93 7.58 -26.28 15.67
C GLU A 93 6.54 -25.86 16.70
N SER A 94 5.62 -26.76 17.01
CA SER A 94 4.54 -26.55 17.98
C SER A 94 5.04 -26.30 19.44
N LYS A 95 6.31 -26.58 19.72
CA LYS A 95 6.92 -26.41 21.05
C LYS A 95 7.32 -24.98 21.41
N MET A 96 7.32 -24.04 20.46
CA MET A 96 7.63 -22.65 20.80
C MET A 96 6.43 -21.95 21.43
N SER A 97 6.60 -21.54 22.68
CA SER A 97 5.61 -20.75 23.40
C SER A 97 5.47 -19.34 22.81
N SER A 98 4.24 -18.92 22.55
CA SER A 98 3.93 -17.57 22.07
C SER A 98 4.38 -16.49 23.07
N SER A 99 4.32 -16.80 24.37
CA SER A 99 4.80 -15.91 25.44
C SER A 99 6.32 -15.62 25.34
N GLY A 100 7.11 -16.61 24.92
CA GLY A 100 8.55 -16.45 24.69
C GLY A 100 8.82 -15.48 23.53
N ILE A 101 8.09 -15.60 22.43
CA ILE A 101 8.22 -14.68 21.27
C ILE A 101 7.81 -13.26 21.67
N VAL A 102 6.69 -13.11 22.36
CA VAL A 102 6.20 -11.81 22.84
C VAL A 102 7.22 -11.13 23.76
N SER A 103 7.82 -11.87 24.70
CA SER A 103 8.82 -11.30 25.63
C SER A 103 10.08 -10.82 24.90
N VAL A 104 10.55 -11.54 23.88
CA VAL A 104 11.68 -11.12 23.04
C VAL A 104 11.35 -9.85 22.26
N VAL A 105 10.16 -9.79 21.64
CA VAL A 105 9.73 -8.60 20.91
C VAL A 105 9.59 -7.40 21.85
N GLN A 106 8.96 -7.57 23.00
CA GLN A 106 8.76 -6.50 23.97
C GLN A 106 10.07 -5.97 24.59
N LYS A 107 11.11 -6.78 24.61
CA LYS A 107 12.46 -6.34 25.04
C LYS A 107 13.02 -5.25 24.10
N HIS A 108 12.66 -5.28 22.82
CA HIS A 108 13.13 -4.32 21.81
C HIS A 108 12.08 -3.27 21.47
N VAL A 109 10.79 -3.61 21.57
CA VAL A 109 9.65 -2.73 21.31
C VAL A 109 8.69 -2.84 22.49
N SER A 110 8.88 -2.00 23.51
CA SER A 110 8.15 -2.06 24.79
C SER A 110 6.62 -1.95 24.65
N ARG A 111 6.12 -1.33 23.58
CA ARG A 111 4.69 -1.16 23.30
C ARG A 111 4.10 -2.25 22.41
N ALA A 112 4.85 -3.32 22.11
CA ALA A 112 4.32 -4.41 21.29
C ALA A 112 3.21 -5.15 22.05
N ILE A 113 2.11 -5.41 21.37
CA ILE A 113 0.96 -6.18 21.88
C ILE A 113 0.70 -7.40 21.00
N LEU A 114 0.30 -8.49 21.61
CA LEU A 114 -0.16 -9.68 20.89
C LEU A 114 -1.59 -9.44 20.41
N LEU A 115 -1.80 -9.44 19.10
CA LEU A 115 -3.13 -9.26 18.50
C LEU A 115 -3.90 -10.58 18.40
N SER A 116 -3.22 -11.64 17.99
CA SER A 116 -3.83 -12.98 17.86
C SER A 116 -2.77 -14.06 18.00
N ASP A 117 -3.14 -15.20 18.55
CA ASP A 117 -2.37 -16.44 18.57
C ASP A 117 -3.25 -17.55 17.99
N VAL A 118 -2.90 -18.01 16.79
CA VAL A 118 -3.60 -19.10 16.14
C VAL A 118 -2.80 -20.37 16.37
N SER A 119 -3.24 -21.17 17.31
CA SER A 119 -2.74 -22.53 17.50
C SER A 119 -3.37 -23.43 16.42
N SER A 120 -2.59 -23.93 15.49
CA SER A 120 -2.98 -25.01 14.58
C SER A 120 -2.81 -26.36 15.25
#